data_3b7767e51ac1b041cf05e760c585ff9e
#
_entry.id   3b7767e51ac1b041cf05e760c585ff9e
#
_cell.length_a   1.000
_cell.length_b   1.000
_cell.length_c   1.000
_cell.angle_alpha   90.00
_cell.angle_beta   90.00
_cell.angle_gamma   90.00
#
_symmetry.space_group_name_H-M   'P 1'
#
loop_
_entity.id
_entity.type
_entity.pdbx_description
1 polymer ?
#
loop_
_entity_poly.entity_id
_entity_poly.type
_entity_poly.pdbx_seq_one_letter_code
_entity_poly.pdbx_strand_id
1 'polypeptide(L)'
;VLLQELDLFLFNEGSHRRLWEFLGAHVRSEGGVQFAVWAPNATEVHVVGDWNGWGEGTRLTAQSASGLWAGVVPDAAEGHCYKYAVTSRGGRSVLKADPMARWSECPPSTASRVAAPSRHDWGDTDWMTSRSNAPGSPLRVYEVHLGSWRPWLRDYRSIAHELADHVAGMGFTHVELMPLAEHPFGGSWGYQVTGYYSPTARFGGPDDMRALVDILHQRGIGVLMDWVPAHFPKDEWSLARFDGTALYEHADPRQGEHPDWGTYVFNYGRHEVRNFLVANALYWMEEFHIDGLRVDAVASMLYLDYSRPHDGWVPNEHGGRENLDAIDFLRQLNTVVADEFPTAMMLAEESTAWPKVTHPVEFGGLGFTHKWNMGWMHDTLDYMRTDPVHRKWHHRSLSFGLLYAFSERFVLPLSHDEVVHGKGSLLAKMPGDDWQRFANLRALYAWTWAMPGA
;
A
#
# COMPACT_ATOMS: atom_id res chain seq x y z
N VAL A 1 -26.51 -6.02 2.95
CA VAL A 1 -26.20 -7.08 3.92
C VAL A 1 -26.33 -6.46 5.30
N LEU A 2 -27.19 -7.01 6.14
CA LEU A 2 -27.24 -6.61 7.54
C LEU A 2 -26.01 -7.21 8.25
N LEU A 3 -25.43 -6.47 9.19
CA LEU A 3 -24.32 -6.99 10.00
C LEU A 3 -24.80 -8.26 10.72
N GLN A 4 -24.12 -9.38 10.47
CA GLN A 4 -24.43 -10.64 11.13
C GLN A 4 -23.68 -10.76 12.46
N GLU A 5 -24.17 -11.57 13.37
CA GLU A 5 -23.48 -11.80 14.66
C GLU A 5 -22.05 -12.34 14.45
N LEU A 6 -21.85 -13.16 13.43
CA LEU A 6 -20.53 -13.68 13.08
C LEU A 6 -19.56 -12.56 12.63
N ASP A 7 -20.02 -11.60 11.82
CA ASP A 7 -19.21 -10.46 11.40
C ASP A 7 -18.77 -9.62 12.59
N LEU A 8 -19.71 -9.36 13.52
CA LEU A 8 -19.42 -8.63 14.75
C LEU A 8 -18.42 -9.37 15.65
N PHE A 9 -18.58 -10.70 15.76
CA PHE A 9 -17.66 -11.53 16.54
C PHE A 9 -16.24 -11.51 15.94
N LEU A 10 -16.10 -11.82 14.66
CA LEU A 10 -14.80 -11.83 13.97
C LEU A 10 -14.13 -10.45 13.95
N PHE A 11 -14.91 -9.37 13.79
CA PHE A 11 -14.42 -8.02 13.88
C PHE A 11 -13.85 -7.70 15.26
N ASN A 12 -14.61 -8.03 16.31
CA ASN A 12 -14.18 -7.80 17.69
C ASN A 12 -12.97 -8.65 18.10
N GLU A 13 -12.79 -9.80 17.47
CA GLU A 13 -11.61 -10.65 17.66
C GLU A 13 -10.40 -10.17 16.83
N GLY A 14 -10.63 -9.34 15.79
CA GLY A 14 -9.59 -8.86 14.88
C GLY A 14 -9.18 -9.88 13.82
N SER A 15 -10.08 -10.83 13.50
CA SER A 15 -9.80 -11.94 12.57
C SER A 15 -10.68 -11.92 11.30
N HIS A 16 -11.49 -10.89 11.09
CA HIS A 16 -12.38 -10.80 9.93
C HIS A 16 -11.60 -10.44 8.66
N ARG A 17 -11.41 -11.42 7.78
CA ARG A 17 -10.54 -11.28 6.60
C ARG A 17 -11.13 -10.44 5.46
N ARG A 18 -12.47 -10.29 5.42
CA ARG A 18 -13.19 -9.57 4.34
C ARG A 18 -14.04 -8.42 4.89
N LEU A 19 -13.40 -7.47 5.57
CA LEU A 19 -14.07 -6.31 6.15
C LEU A 19 -14.85 -5.49 5.12
N TRP A 20 -14.41 -5.43 3.88
CA TRP A 20 -15.03 -4.67 2.79
C TRP A 20 -16.39 -5.22 2.34
N GLU A 21 -16.75 -6.43 2.76
CA GLU A 21 -18.04 -7.03 2.42
C GLU A 21 -19.18 -6.50 3.30
N PHE A 22 -18.88 -5.98 4.50
CA PHE A 22 -19.89 -5.51 5.42
C PHE A 22 -19.69 -4.10 5.98
N LEU A 23 -18.44 -3.59 6.04
CA LEU A 23 -18.14 -2.20 6.36
C LEU A 23 -18.13 -1.35 5.08
N GLY A 24 -18.36 -0.04 5.24
CA GLY A 24 -18.46 0.89 4.13
C GLY A 24 -19.89 1.05 3.63
N ALA A 25 -20.03 1.36 2.33
CA ALA A 25 -21.32 1.59 1.67
C ALA A 25 -21.68 0.43 0.73
N HIS A 26 -22.87 -0.17 0.92
CA HIS A 26 -23.34 -1.31 0.14
C HIS A 26 -24.74 -1.05 -0.45
N VAL A 27 -24.82 -1.07 -1.78
CA VAL A 27 -26.10 -0.98 -2.50
C VAL A 27 -26.93 -2.23 -2.22
N ARG A 28 -28.20 -2.04 -1.83
CA ARG A 28 -29.12 -3.12 -1.48
C ARG A 28 -30.00 -3.51 -2.67
N SER A 29 -30.30 -4.78 -2.77
CA SER A 29 -31.26 -5.31 -3.79
C SER A 29 -32.67 -4.74 -3.64
N GLU A 30 -33.08 -4.44 -2.39
CA GLU A 30 -34.39 -3.89 -2.04
C GLU A 30 -34.44 -2.36 -2.17
N GLY A 31 -33.35 -1.73 -2.64
CA GLY A 31 -33.20 -0.28 -2.75
C GLY A 31 -32.50 0.35 -1.56
N GLY A 32 -31.94 1.53 -1.81
CA GLY A 32 -31.11 2.26 -0.84
C GLY A 32 -29.71 1.68 -0.65
N VAL A 33 -28.98 2.26 0.28
CA VAL A 33 -27.59 1.90 0.60
C VAL A 33 -27.47 1.65 2.10
N GLN A 34 -26.85 0.56 2.47
CA GLN A 34 -26.42 0.30 3.84
C GLN A 34 -25.05 0.94 4.04
N PHE A 35 -24.89 1.64 5.16
CA PHE A 35 -23.62 2.21 5.61
C PHE A 35 -23.21 1.58 6.93
N ALA A 36 -21.91 1.27 7.07
CA ALA A 36 -21.35 0.77 8.31
C ALA A 36 -19.93 1.30 8.52
N VAL A 37 -19.62 1.79 9.73
CA VAL A 37 -18.31 2.39 10.06
C VAL A 37 -17.91 2.10 11.50
N TRP A 38 -16.61 1.97 11.75
CA TRP A 38 -16.05 1.78 13.08
C TRP A 38 -15.67 3.13 13.70
N ALA A 39 -16.33 3.48 14.82
CA ALA A 39 -16.11 4.71 15.57
C ALA A 39 -16.50 4.52 17.06
N PRO A 40 -15.73 3.73 17.83
CA PRO A 40 -16.11 3.27 19.18
C PRO A 40 -16.21 4.39 20.21
N ASN A 41 -15.55 5.52 20.01
CA ASN A 41 -15.57 6.65 20.94
C ASN A 41 -16.47 7.80 20.46
N ALA A 42 -17.14 7.64 19.31
CA ALA A 42 -18.14 8.59 18.85
C ALA A 42 -19.38 8.55 19.77
N THR A 43 -20.03 9.70 19.97
CA THR A 43 -21.34 9.80 20.63
C THR A 43 -22.50 9.71 19.65
N GLU A 44 -22.26 10.16 18.41
CA GLU A 44 -23.18 10.08 17.30
C GLU A 44 -22.43 9.95 15.99
N VAL A 45 -23.03 9.20 15.05
CA VAL A 45 -22.56 9.10 13.67
C VAL A 45 -23.75 9.29 12.75
N HIS A 46 -23.63 10.24 11.82
CA HIS A 46 -24.61 10.45 10.76
C HIS A 46 -23.93 10.27 9.40
N VAL A 47 -24.68 9.86 8.39
CA VAL A 47 -24.21 9.86 7.01
C VAL A 47 -24.89 10.99 6.24
N VAL A 48 -24.09 11.80 5.53
CA VAL A 48 -24.55 12.91 4.69
C VAL A 48 -24.05 12.70 3.27
N GLY A 49 -24.75 13.19 2.28
CA GLY A 49 -24.34 13.02 0.89
C GLY A 49 -25.28 13.70 -0.11
N ASP A 50 -25.12 13.34 -1.38
CA ASP A 50 -25.84 13.95 -2.49
C ASP A 50 -27.37 13.82 -2.37
N TRP A 51 -27.88 12.71 -1.83
CA TRP A 51 -29.31 12.43 -1.69
C TRP A 51 -30.05 13.42 -0.78
N ASN A 52 -29.35 14.07 0.15
CA ASN A 52 -29.94 15.05 1.07
C ASN A 52 -29.36 16.46 0.93
N GLY A 53 -28.64 16.70 -0.18
CA GLY A 53 -28.01 17.99 -0.45
C GLY A 53 -26.95 18.37 0.59
N TRP A 54 -26.32 17.36 1.23
CA TRP A 54 -25.30 17.55 2.29
C TRP A 54 -25.84 18.24 3.56
N GLY A 55 -27.16 18.22 3.73
CA GLY A 55 -27.86 18.82 4.87
C GLY A 55 -27.88 17.92 6.09
N GLU A 56 -29.06 17.81 6.74
CA GLU A 56 -29.23 16.96 7.93
C GLU A 56 -28.97 15.49 7.59
N GLY A 57 -28.00 14.88 8.27
CA GLY A 57 -27.57 13.51 8.01
C GLY A 57 -28.52 12.45 8.56
N THR A 58 -28.55 11.29 7.92
CA THR A 58 -29.24 10.12 8.46
C THR A 58 -28.42 9.54 9.61
N ARG A 59 -29.01 9.44 10.80
CA ARG A 59 -28.36 8.89 11.99
C ARG A 59 -28.16 7.39 11.83
N LEU A 60 -26.93 6.93 12.10
CA LEU A 60 -26.62 5.50 12.21
C LEU A 60 -26.84 5.01 13.64
N THR A 61 -27.08 3.70 13.79
CA THR A 61 -27.32 3.05 15.07
C THR A 61 -26.07 2.28 15.49
N ALA A 62 -25.67 2.45 16.75
CA ALA A 62 -24.56 1.68 17.33
C ALA A 62 -24.91 0.18 17.39
N GLN A 63 -23.99 -0.67 16.98
CA GLN A 63 -24.15 -2.12 16.90
C GLN A 63 -23.57 -2.77 18.17
N SER A 64 -24.37 -2.84 19.23
CA SER A 64 -23.94 -3.39 20.52
C SER A 64 -22.66 -2.72 21.06
N ALA A 65 -21.75 -3.51 21.63
CA ALA A 65 -20.46 -3.03 22.18
C ALA A 65 -19.29 -3.09 21.17
N SER A 66 -19.58 -3.37 19.90
CA SER A 66 -18.52 -3.52 18.86
C SER A 66 -17.83 -2.21 18.47
N GLY A 67 -18.43 -1.07 18.82
CA GLY A 67 -17.97 0.24 18.33
C GLY A 67 -18.32 0.52 16.87
N LEU A 68 -19.08 -0.37 16.21
CA LEU A 68 -19.59 -0.18 14.87
C LEU A 68 -20.91 0.60 14.89
N TRP A 69 -21.08 1.43 13.88
CA TRP A 69 -22.31 2.18 13.60
C TRP A 69 -22.83 1.76 12.23
N ALA A 70 -24.12 1.43 12.13
CA ALA A 70 -24.71 1.00 10.86
C ALA A 70 -26.15 1.53 10.69
N GLY A 71 -26.56 1.65 9.43
CA GLY A 71 -27.92 2.05 9.07
C GLY A 71 -28.17 2.00 7.57
N VAL A 72 -29.41 2.15 7.18
CA VAL A 72 -29.83 2.14 5.78
C VAL A 72 -30.37 3.52 5.39
N VAL A 73 -29.93 4.02 4.25
CA VAL A 73 -30.44 5.26 3.65
C VAL A 73 -31.20 4.90 2.38
N PRO A 74 -32.55 5.03 2.38
CA PRO A 74 -33.37 4.62 1.25
C PRO A 74 -33.12 5.41 -0.03
N ASP A 75 -32.81 6.71 0.10
CA ASP A 75 -32.62 7.64 -1.03
C ASP A 75 -31.18 7.65 -1.58
N ALA A 76 -30.25 6.98 -0.91
CA ALA A 76 -28.88 6.84 -1.40
C ALA A 76 -28.83 5.79 -2.53
N ALA A 77 -27.94 6.03 -3.50
CA ALA A 77 -27.76 5.18 -4.68
C ALA A 77 -26.29 5.09 -5.11
N GLU A 78 -25.99 4.16 -6.01
CA GLU A 78 -24.70 4.04 -6.68
C GLU A 78 -24.24 5.41 -7.24
N GLY A 79 -22.97 5.73 -7.04
CA GLY A 79 -22.32 6.94 -7.55
C GLY A 79 -22.54 8.19 -6.68
N HIS A 80 -23.48 8.18 -5.73
CA HIS A 80 -23.63 9.29 -4.80
C HIS A 80 -22.37 9.48 -3.95
N CYS A 81 -22.00 10.74 -3.77
CA CYS A 81 -20.92 11.12 -2.85
C CYS A 81 -21.46 11.19 -1.41
N TYR A 82 -20.62 10.82 -0.44
CA TYR A 82 -21.01 10.83 0.96
C TYR A 82 -19.81 11.02 1.90
N LYS A 83 -20.13 11.43 3.14
CA LYS A 83 -19.23 11.42 4.30
C LYS A 83 -19.97 10.98 5.56
N TYR A 84 -19.20 10.57 6.56
CA TYR A 84 -19.72 10.40 7.91
C TYR A 84 -19.52 11.69 8.71
N ALA A 85 -20.57 12.21 9.32
CA ALA A 85 -20.48 13.25 10.34
C ALA A 85 -20.30 12.54 11.69
N VAL A 86 -19.06 12.51 12.18
CA VAL A 86 -18.69 11.80 13.41
C VAL A 86 -18.59 12.81 14.55
N THR A 87 -19.42 12.64 15.58
CA THR A 87 -19.44 13.50 16.76
C THR A 87 -18.65 12.84 17.89
N SER A 88 -17.57 13.48 18.29
CA SER A 88 -16.72 13.03 19.40
C SER A 88 -17.40 13.23 20.76
N ARG A 89 -16.86 12.59 21.81
CA ARG A 89 -17.31 12.80 23.22
C ARG A 89 -17.22 14.26 23.66
N GLY A 90 -16.36 15.08 23.04
CA GLY A 90 -16.26 16.51 23.29
C GLY A 90 -17.34 17.34 22.58
N GLY A 91 -18.29 16.72 21.88
CA GLY A 91 -19.37 17.39 21.17
C GLY A 91 -18.99 18.01 19.82
N ARG A 92 -17.73 17.89 19.38
CA ARG A 92 -17.29 18.34 18.05
C ARG A 92 -17.67 17.31 17.00
N SER A 93 -18.38 17.70 15.97
CA SER A 93 -18.68 16.90 14.78
C SER A 93 -17.72 17.25 13.64
N VAL A 94 -17.16 16.22 12.97
CA VAL A 94 -16.25 16.35 11.85
C VAL A 94 -16.75 15.47 10.71
N LEU A 95 -16.69 16.00 9.48
CA LEU A 95 -16.99 15.23 8.27
C LEU A 95 -15.80 14.36 7.90
N LYS A 96 -15.98 13.04 7.94
CA LYS A 96 -14.97 12.02 7.66
C LYS A 96 -15.26 11.30 6.35
N ALA A 97 -14.25 11.10 5.52
CA ALA A 97 -14.33 10.10 4.45
C ALA A 97 -14.46 8.71 5.07
N ASP A 98 -15.08 7.80 4.36
CA ASP A 98 -15.25 6.42 4.81
C ASP A 98 -13.91 5.67 4.69
N PRO A 99 -13.37 5.11 5.79
CA PRO A 99 -12.14 4.31 5.75
C PRO A 99 -12.23 3.07 4.85
N MET A 100 -13.45 2.58 4.63
CA MET A 100 -13.74 1.38 3.83
C MET A 100 -14.30 1.71 2.44
N ALA A 101 -14.25 2.99 2.02
CA ALA A 101 -14.74 3.39 0.71
C ALA A 101 -14.00 2.64 -0.41
N ARG A 102 -14.76 1.98 -1.27
CA ARG A 102 -14.23 1.28 -2.46
C ARG A 102 -14.15 2.17 -3.69
N TRP A 103 -14.62 3.41 -3.59
CA TRP A 103 -14.55 4.44 -4.61
C TRP A 103 -14.52 5.82 -3.95
N SER A 104 -13.76 6.75 -4.49
CA SER A 104 -13.59 8.12 -3.98
C SER A 104 -13.84 9.15 -5.07
N GLU A 105 -14.11 10.39 -4.68
CA GLU A 105 -14.02 11.52 -5.61
C GLU A 105 -12.57 11.72 -6.06
N CYS A 106 -12.44 12.30 -7.26
CA CYS A 106 -11.13 12.77 -7.73
C CYS A 106 -10.67 13.99 -6.92
N PRO A 107 -9.45 13.99 -6.38
CA PRO A 107 -8.91 15.17 -5.71
C PRO A 107 -8.95 16.45 -6.60
N PRO A 108 -9.18 17.63 -6.01
CA PRO A 108 -9.08 17.95 -4.58
C PRO A 108 -10.33 17.63 -3.74
N SER A 109 -11.39 17.12 -4.34
CA SER A 109 -12.57 16.66 -3.60
C SER A 109 -12.19 15.48 -2.68
N THR A 110 -12.93 15.29 -1.59
CA THR A 110 -12.53 14.38 -0.50
C THR A 110 -13.66 13.48 -0.01
N ALA A 111 -14.77 13.39 -0.73
CA ALA A 111 -15.85 12.51 -0.35
C ALA A 111 -15.61 11.09 -0.85
N SER A 112 -16.16 10.16 -0.14
CA SER A 112 -16.34 8.76 -0.59
C SER A 112 -17.50 8.68 -1.57
N ARG A 113 -17.48 7.70 -2.47
CA ARG A 113 -18.58 7.43 -3.41
C ARG A 113 -19.15 6.03 -3.17
N VAL A 114 -20.44 5.89 -3.30
CA VAL A 114 -21.11 4.59 -3.22
C VAL A 114 -20.71 3.76 -4.44
N ALA A 115 -19.92 2.73 -4.22
CA ALA A 115 -19.54 1.76 -5.25
C ALA A 115 -20.60 0.66 -5.36
N ALA A 116 -21.02 0.35 -6.58
CA ALA A 116 -21.76 -0.87 -6.85
C ALA A 116 -20.86 -2.11 -6.81
N PRO A 117 -21.42 -3.33 -6.79
CA PRO A 117 -20.68 -4.53 -7.12
C PRO A 117 -20.01 -4.40 -8.50
N SER A 118 -18.83 -4.98 -8.65
CA SER A 118 -18.09 -4.94 -9.90
C SER A 118 -18.94 -5.50 -11.05
N ARG A 119 -18.83 -4.84 -12.22
CA ARG A 119 -19.38 -5.29 -13.50
C ARG A 119 -18.27 -5.69 -14.47
N HIS A 120 -17.03 -5.72 -14.01
CA HIS A 120 -15.89 -6.16 -14.80
C HIS A 120 -15.93 -7.67 -14.98
N ASP A 121 -15.82 -8.12 -16.23
CA ASP A 121 -15.72 -9.52 -16.60
C ASP A 121 -14.25 -9.88 -16.84
N TRP A 122 -13.68 -10.70 -15.94
CA TRP A 122 -12.27 -11.04 -15.94
C TRP A 122 -11.91 -12.01 -17.09
N GLY A 123 -10.93 -11.62 -17.91
CA GLY A 123 -10.37 -12.44 -18.96
C GLY A 123 -9.04 -13.12 -18.61
N ASP A 124 -8.60 -13.05 -17.36
CA ASP A 124 -7.27 -13.45 -16.90
C ASP A 124 -7.18 -14.86 -16.28
N THR A 125 -8.16 -15.72 -16.50
CA THR A 125 -8.23 -17.07 -15.90
C THR A 125 -6.96 -17.89 -16.13
N ASP A 126 -6.38 -17.81 -17.32
CA ASP A 126 -5.16 -18.55 -17.68
C ASP A 126 -3.97 -18.05 -16.84
N TRP A 127 -3.85 -16.74 -16.61
CA TRP A 127 -2.85 -16.15 -15.74
C TRP A 127 -3.05 -16.60 -14.29
N MET A 128 -4.25 -16.43 -13.77
CA MET A 128 -4.57 -16.76 -12.37
C MET A 128 -4.31 -18.23 -12.02
N THR A 129 -4.46 -19.13 -12.98
CA THR A 129 -4.20 -20.57 -12.80
C THR A 129 -2.73 -20.96 -12.99
N SER A 130 -1.97 -20.21 -13.80
CA SER A 130 -0.58 -20.54 -14.18
C SER A 130 0.48 -19.72 -13.44
N ARG A 131 0.11 -18.58 -12.84
CA ARG A 131 1.04 -17.70 -12.12
C ARG A 131 1.76 -18.46 -10.99
N SER A 132 3.02 -18.13 -10.76
CA SER A 132 3.86 -18.80 -9.75
C SER A 132 4.88 -17.85 -9.19
N ASN A 133 5.10 -17.93 -7.86
CA ASN A 133 6.20 -17.30 -7.16
C ASN A 133 7.33 -18.31 -6.85
N ALA A 134 7.39 -19.43 -7.58
CA ALA A 134 8.36 -20.50 -7.31
C ALA A 134 9.80 -19.95 -7.31
N PRO A 135 10.64 -20.40 -6.36
CA PRO A 135 12.06 -20.02 -6.33
C PRO A 135 12.76 -20.36 -7.65
N GLY A 136 13.49 -19.38 -8.21
CA GLY A 136 14.21 -19.54 -9.46
C GLY A 136 13.41 -19.19 -10.72
N SER A 137 12.13 -18.83 -10.61
CA SER A 137 11.42 -18.21 -11.74
C SER A 137 12.03 -16.82 -12.01
N PRO A 138 12.29 -16.47 -13.29
CA PRO A 138 12.80 -15.14 -13.61
C PRO A 138 11.82 -14.05 -13.18
N LEU A 139 12.27 -13.13 -12.33
CA LEU A 139 11.51 -11.95 -11.93
C LEU A 139 12.22 -10.71 -12.46
N ARG A 140 11.57 -9.99 -13.38
CA ARG A 140 12.03 -8.73 -13.95
C ARG A 140 10.90 -7.74 -13.82
N VAL A 141 11.05 -6.79 -12.91
CA VAL A 141 10.02 -5.84 -12.53
C VAL A 141 10.26 -4.49 -13.18
N TYR A 142 9.22 -3.91 -13.77
CA TYR A 142 9.18 -2.54 -14.26
C TYR A 142 8.35 -1.69 -13.32
N GLU A 143 9.01 -0.86 -12.50
CA GLU A 143 8.36 0.09 -11.61
C GLU A 143 7.82 1.28 -12.40
N VAL A 144 6.58 1.69 -12.13
CA VAL A 144 5.93 2.77 -12.88
C VAL A 144 5.01 3.63 -12.02
N HIS A 145 5.15 4.96 -12.13
CA HIS A 145 4.19 5.94 -11.64
C HIS A 145 3.27 6.34 -12.78
N LEU A 146 2.00 5.92 -12.73
CA LEU A 146 1.04 6.09 -13.84
C LEU A 146 0.86 7.56 -14.25
N GLY A 147 0.87 8.48 -13.28
CA GLY A 147 0.63 9.90 -13.52
C GLY A 147 1.74 10.64 -14.29
N SER A 148 2.97 10.10 -14.31
CA SER A 148 4.11 10.73 -14.97
C SER A 148 4.72 9.90 -16.10
N TRP A 149 4.38 8.63 -16.22
CA TRP A 149 4.98 7.71 -17.20
C TRP A 149 4.72 8.16 -18.66
N ARG A 150 3.45 8.39 -18.99
CA ARG A 150 3.00 8.98 -20.27
C ARG A 150 1.87 9.98 -19.98
N PRO A 151 2.17 11.23 -19.66
CA PRO A 151 1.20 12.18 -19.09
C PRO A 151 0.05 12.58 -20.02
N TRP A 152 0.09 12.15 -21.30
CA TRP A 152 -1.02 12.31 -22.24
C TRP A 152 -2.07 11.20 -22.11
N LEU A 153 -1.75 10.07 -21.48
CA LEU A 153 -2.71 9.02 -21.13
C LEU A 153 -3.32 9.34 -19.76
N ARG A 154 -4.65 9.34 -19.68
CA ARG A 154 -5.34 9.87 -18.49
C ARG A 154 -6.34 8.90 -17.88
N ASP A 155 -6.44 7.69 -18.40
CA ASP A 155 -7.33 6.67 -17.89
C ASP A 155 -6.64 5.30 -17.81
N TYR A 156 -7.12 4.48 -16.86
CA TYR A 156 -6.54 3.14 -16.61
C TYR A 156 -6.47 2.26 -17.85
N ARG A 157 -7.51 2.28 -18.71
CA ARG A 157 -7.60 1.39 -19.86
C ARG A 157 -6.61 1.77 -20.95
N SER A 158 -6.51 3.05 -21.29
CA SER A 158 -5.53 3.53 -22.28
C SER A 158 -4.10 3.34 -21.80
N ILE A 159 -3.83 3.57 -20.51
CA ILE A 159 -2.53 3.29 -19.88
C ILE A 159 -2.21 1.80 -19.98
N ALA A 160 -3.15 0.91 -19.70
CA ALA A 160 -2.95 -0.53 -19.68
C ALA A 160 -2.40 -1.08 -21.00
N HIS A 161 -3.01 -0.71 -22.12
CA HIS A 161 -2.58 -1.18 -23.43
C HIS A 161 -1.16 -0.73 -23.79
N GLU A 162 -0.87 0.54 -23.60
CA GLU A 162 0.44 1.12 -23.88
C GLU A 162 1.53 0.57 -22.93
N LEU A 163 1.17 0.35 -21.66
CA LEU A 163 2.08 -0.21 -20.66
C LEU A 163 2.37 -1.69 -20.95
N ALA A 164 1.35 -2.46 -21.28
CA ALA A 164 1.50 -3.87 -21.63
C ALA A 164 2.41 -4.06 -22.86
N ASP A 165 2.21 -3.27 -23.92
CA ASP A 165 3.04 -3.32 -25.11
C ASP A 165 4.49 -2.93 -24.83
N HIS A 166 4.70 -1.89 -24.01
CA HIS A 166 6.03 -1.44 -23.63
C HIS A 166 6.78 -2.48 -22.79
N VAL A 167 6.14 -2.97 -21.73
CA VAL A 167 6.73 -3.92 -20.77
C VAL A 167 7.04 -5.26 -21.43
N ALA A 168 6.10 -5.80 -22.24
CA ALA A 168 6.31 -7.01 -23.02
C ALA A 168 7.45 -6.84 -24.03
N GLY A 169 7.46 -5.72 -24.76
CA GLY A 169 8.50 -5.40 -25.74
C GLY A 169 9.91 -5.27 -25.15
N MET A 170 9.99 -4.87 -23.89
CA MET A 170 11.25 -4.79 -23.12
C MET A 170 11.64 -6.09 -22.43
N GLY A 171 10.76 -7.10 -22.40
CA GLY A 171 10.99 -8.40 -21.80
C GLY A 171 10.88 -8.45 -20.28
N PHE A 172 10.18 -7.50 -19.66
CA PHE A 172 9.83 -7.57 -18.23
C PHE A 172 8.72 -8.60 -18.01
N THR A 173 8.70 -9.18 -16.81
CA THR A 173 7.70 -10.20 -16.41
C THR A 173 6.59 -9.61 -15.54
N HIS A 174 6.88 -8.52 -14.83
CA HIS A 174 5.96 -7.87 -13.92
C HIS A 174 6.04 -6.35 -14.05
N VAL A 175 4.94 -5.70 -13.71
CA VAL A 175 4.88 -4.26 -13.44
C VAL A 175 4.71 -4.09 -11.94
N GLU A 176 5.45 -3.15 -11.35
CA GLU A 176 5.22 -2.64 -10.00
C GLU A 176 4.59 -1.25 -10.11
N LEU A 177 3.32 -1.15 -9.74
CA LEU A 177 2.58 0.09 -9.74
C LEU A 177 2.87 0.84 -8.45
N MET A 178 3.51 2.02 -8.53
CA MET A 178 3.61 2.93 -7.38
C MET A 178 2.22 3.18 -6.80
N PRO A 179 2.07 3.63 -5.52
CA PRO A 179 0.82 3.49 -4.81
C PRO A 179 -0.40 4.01 -5.57
N LEU A 180 -1.38 3.15 -5.79
CA LEU A 180 -2.64 3.47 -6.48
C LEU A 180 -3.82 3.60 -5.51
N ALA A 181 -3.64 3.38 -4.21
CA ALA A 181 -4.64 3.75 -3.22
C ALA A 181 -4.88 5.26 -3.24
N GLU A 182 -6.13 5.69 -3.00
CA GLU A 182 -6.50 7.10 -3.11
C GLU A 182 -5.74 7.99 -2.12
N HIS A 183 -5.26 9.13 -2.61
CA HIS A 183 -4.44 10.08 -1.88
C HIS A 183 -4.73 11.52 -2.32
N PRO A 184 -4.72 12.53 -1.43
CA PRO A 184 -5.10 13.90 -1.78
C PRO A 184 -4.02 14.64 -2.55
N PHE A 185 -2.75 14.40 -2.22
CA PHE A 185 -1.61 15.15 -2.72
C PHE A 185 -0.84 14.39 -3.80
N GLY A 186 -1.02 14.77 -5.06
CA GLY A 186 -0.34 14.13 -6.20
C GLY A 186 1.19 14.18 -6.13
N GLY A 187 1.78 15.17 -5.45
CA GLY A 187 3.23 15.27 -5.23
C GLY A 187 3.80 14.22 -4.27
N SER A 188 2.94 13.50 -3.53
CA SER A 188 3.36 12.35 -2.73
C SER A 188 3.49 11.05 -3.53
N TRP A 189 3.12 11.04 -4.81
CA TRP A 189 3.07 9.86 -5.69
C TRP A 189 2.27 8.68 -5.12
N GLY A 190 1.35 8.96 -4.20
CA GLY A 190 0.50 7.97 -3.56
C GLY A 190 0.97 7.51 -2.18
N TYR A 191 2.14 7.95 -1.70
CA TYR A 191 2.63 7.56 -0.36
C TYR A 191 1.92 8.23 0.82
N GLN A 192 0.99 9.17 0.58
CA GLN A 192 0.13 9.75 1.62
C GLN A 192 -1.32 9.28 1.44
N VAL A 193 -1.55 8.00 1.72
CA VAL A 193 -2.83 7.32 1.49
C VAL A 193 -3.92 7.82 2.43
N THR A 194 -5.09 8.17 1.86
CA THR A 194 -6.31 8.53 2.61
C THR A 194 -7.47 7.58 2.37
N GLY A 195 -7.44 6.81 1.27
CA GLY A 195 -8.47 5.84 0.91
C GLY A 195 -7.88 4.46 0.64
N TYR A 196 -7.65 3.67 1.68
CA TYR A 196 -6.95 2.38 1.60
C TYR A 196 -7.65 1.35 0.71
N TYR A 197 -8.98 1.38 0.62
CA TYR A 197 -9.80 0.46 -0.16
C TYR A 197 -10.27 1.03 -1.50
N SER A 198 -9.85 2.25 -1.84
CA SER A 198 -10.25 2.93 -3.07
C SER A 198 -9.06 3.08 -4.02
N PRO A 199 -9.11 2.57 -5.25
CA PRO A 199 -8.15 2.97 -6.26
C PRO A 199 -8.28 4.46 -6.54
N THR A 200 -7.18 5.14 -6.88
CA THR A 200 -7.21 6.57 -7.14
C THR A 200 -8.12 6.89 -8.32
N ALA A 201 -9.05 7.83 -8.08
CA ALA A 201 -10.03 8.25 -9.08
C ALA A 201 -9.43 9.12 -10.21
N ARG A 202 -8.13 9.43 -10.14
CA ARG A 202 -7.43 10.23 -11.17
C ARG A 202 -7.45 9.60 -12.55
N PHE A 203 -7.56 8.27 -12.62
CA PHE A 203 -7.48 7.50 -13.87
C PHE A 203 -8.78 6.76 -14.19
N GLY A 204 -9.84 6.94 -13.40
CA GLY A 204 -11.13 6.27 -13.62
C GLY A 204 -11.72 5.65 -12.36
N GLY A 205 -12.70 4.78 -12.55
CA GLY A 205 -13.35 4.05 -11.47
C GLY A 205 -12.68 2.71 -11.14
N PRO A 206 -13.20 2.00 -10.11
CA PRO A 206 -12.65 0.70 -9.71
C PRO A 206 -12.62 -0.35 -10.83
N ASP A 207 -13.66 -0.42 -11.67
CA ASP A 207 -13.70 -1.37 -12.79
C ASP A 207 -12.68 -1.02 -13.90
N ASP A 208 -12.27 0.25 -14.02
CA ASP A 208 -11.22 0.62 -14.95
C ASP A 208 -9.85 0.16 -14.46
N MET A 209 -9.60 0.18 -13.13
CA MET A 209 -8.40 -0.41 -12.56
C MET A 209 -8.38 -1.93 -12.70
N ARG A 210 -9.54 -2.61 -12.50
CA ARG A 210 -9.66 -4.05 -12.79
C ARG A 210 -9.28 -4.36 -14.24
N ALA A 211 -9.77 -3.55 -15.18
CA ALA A 211 -9.43 -3.71 -16.60
C ALA A 211 -7.93 -3.48 -16.86
N LEU A 212 -7.25 -2.58 -16.14
CA LEU A 212 -5.81 -2.41 -16.26
C LEU A 212 -5.07 -3.68 -15.88
N VAL A 213 -5.41 -4.29 -14.75
CA VAL A 213 -4.79 -5.54 -14.28
C VAL A 213 -5.08 -6.68 -15.25
N ASP A 214 -6.33 -6.85 -15.66
CA ASP A 214 -6.79 -7.87 -16.58
C ASP A 214 -6.04 -7.81 -17.94
N ILE A 215 -5.88 -6.62 -18.52
CA ILE A 215 -5.14 -6.40 -19.76
C ILE A 215 -3.67 -6.80 -19.62
N LEU A 216 -3.02 -6.48 -18.48
CA LEU A 216 -1.65 -6.88 -18.22
C LEU A 216 -1.53 -8.40 -18.09
N HIS A 217 -2.42 -9.05 -17.34
CA HIS A 217 -2.48 -10.51 -17.18
C HIS A 217 -2.67 -11.23 -18.51
N GLN A 218 -3.58 -10.77 -19.37
CA GLN A 218 -3.79 -11.34 -20.71
C GLN A 218 -2.56 -11.24 -21.62
N ARG A 219 -1.60 -10.37 -21.28
CA ARG A 219 -0.29 -10.26 -21.94
C ARG A 219 0.82 -11.05 -21.25
N GLY A 220 0.48 -11.84 -20.21
CA GLY A 220 1.43 -12.63 -19.43
C GLY A 220 2.33 -11.77 -18.52
N ILE A 221 1.84 -10.60 -18.07
CA ILE A 221 2.55 -9.67 -17.21
C ILE A 221 1.86 -9.62 -15.84
N GLY A 222 2.59 -9.99 -14.80
CA GLY A 222 2.11 -9.89 -13.43
C GLY A 222 2.07 -8.44 -12.92
N VAL A 223 1.23 -8.20 -11.92
CA VAL A 223 1.02 -6.87 -11.36
C VAL A 223 1.34 -6.86 -9.87
N LEU A 224 2.37 -6.14 -9.50
CA LEU A 224 2.69 -5.80 -8.11
C LEU A 224 2.17 -4.40 -7.82
N MET A 225 1.74 -4.17 -6.59
CA MET A 225 1.31 -2.85 -6.14
C MET A 225 2.13 -2.41 -4.93
N ASP A 226 2.57 -1.18 -4.95
CA ASP A 226 3.19 -0.54 -3.80
C ASP A 226 2.12 -0.22 -2.75
N TRP A 227 2.29 -0.74 -1.54
CA TRP A 227 1.33 -0.69 -0.45
C TRP A 227 1.95 -0.05 0.80
N VAL A 228 1.24 0.91 1.39
CA VAL A 228 1.77 1.81 2.42
C VAL A 228 1.09 1.56 3.78
N PRO A 229 1.42 0.49 4.51
CA PRO A 229 0.85 0.21 5.82
C PRO A 229 1.60 0.88 6.98
N ALA A 230 2.71 1.57 6.69
CA ALA A 230 3.57 2.15 7.73
C ALA A 230 2.97 3.43 8.33
N HIS A 231 2.29 4.23 7.54
CA HIS A 231 1.85 5.55 7.96
C HIS A 231 0.68 6.06 7.11
N PHE A 232 0.05 7.16 7.58
CA PHE A 232 -0.99 7.89 6.85
C PHE A 232 -0.93 9.40 7.18
N PRO A 233 -1.44 10.28 6.30
CA PRO A 233 -1.38 11.72 6.50
C PRO A 233 -2.31 12.20 7.63
N LYS A 234 -2.02 13.40 8.15
CA LYS A 234 -2.76 14.03 9.26
C LYS A 234 -4.03 14.75 8.84
N ASP A 235 -4.55 14.48 7.65
CA ASP A 235 -5.76 15.10 7.12
C ASP A 235 -6.97 14.77 8.01
N GLU A 236 -7.56 15.81 8.62
CA GLU A 236 -8.64 15.64 9.60
C GLU A 236 -9.89 14.97 9.02
N TRP A 237 -10.13 15.11 7.73
CA TRP A 237 -11.26 14.50 7.05
C TRP A 237 -11.08 13.01 6.71
N SER A 238 -9.90 12.44 6.93
CA SER A 238 -9.57 11.03 6.71
C SER A 238 -9.41 10.27 8.04
N LEU A 239 -8.42 9.35 8.13
CA LEU A 239 -8.21 8.46 9.29
C LEU A 239 -7.78 9.19 10.55
N ALA A 240 -7.07 10.32 10.42
CA ALA A 240 -6.51 11.06 11.55
C ALA A 240 -7.57 11.42 12.60
N ARG A 241 -7.38 10.97 13.84
CA ARG A 241 -8.33 11.21 14.95
C ARG A 241 -9.78 10.91 14.57
N PHE A 242 -10.02 9.76 13.95
CA PHE A 242 -11.26 9.45 13.22
C PHE A 242 -12.52 9.68 14.05
N ASP A 243 -12.56 9.22 15.28
CA ASP A 243 -13.71 9.41 16.21
C ASP A 243 -13.45 10.48 17.28
N GLY A 244 -12.46 11.36 17.03
CA GLY A 244 -12.00 12.39 17.95
C GLY A 244 -10.89 11.89 18.90
N THR A 245 -10.52 10.63 18.84
CA THR A 245 -9.42 10.01 19.59
C THR A 245 -8.33 9.48 18.65
N ALA A 246 -7.18 9.06 19.18
CA ALA A 246 -6.19 8.29 18.44
C ALA A 246 -6.74 6.87 18.18
N LEU A 247 -7.50 6.71 17.08
CA LEU A 247 -8.19 5.47 16.76
C LEU A 247 -7.32 4.52 15.96
N TYR A 248 -6.79 4.98 14.83
CA TYR A 248 -5.90 4.22 13.95
C TYR A 248 -4.42 4.39 14.33
N GLU A 249 -4.07 5.52 14.95
CA GLU A 249 -2.73 5.89 15.38
C GLU A 249 -2.52 5.71 16.89
N HIS A 250 -1.26 5.80 17.35
CA HIS A 250 -0.95 5.91 18.78
C HIS A 250 -1.25 7.31 19.33
N ALA A 251 -1.65 7.40 20.60
CA ALA A 251 -1.92 8.67 21.25
C ALA A 251 -0.63 9.43 21.60
N ASP A 252 0.44 8.73 21.97
CA ASP A 252 1.76 9.31 22.24
C ASP A 252 2.49 9.60 20.92
N PRO A 253 2.83 10.87 20.61
CA PRO A 253 3.50 11.23 19.36
C PRO A 253 4.88 10.58 19.21
N ARG A 254 5.53 10.16 20.31
CA ARG A 254 6.79 9.43 20.24
C ARG A 254 6.65 8.02 19.65
N GLN A 255 5.43 7.50 19.54
CA GLN A 255 5.08 6.25 18.89
C GLN A 255 4.20 6.48 17.66
N GLY A 256 3.33 7.48 17.72
CA GLY A 256 2.25 7.72 16.77
C GLY A 256 2.57 8.67 15.62
N GLU A 257 3.78 9.24 15.54
CA GLU A 257 4.14 10.20 14.48
C GLU A 257 5.49 9.89 13.87
N HIS A 258 5.60 10.09 12.54
CA HIS A 258 6.88 10.17 11.84
C HIS A 258 7.29 11.64 11.70
N PRO A 259 8.33 12.11 12.41
CA PRO A 259 8.75 13.51 12.36
C PRO A 259 9.18 13.96 10.96
N ASP A 260 9.89 13.10 10.22
CA ASP A 260 10.46 13.42 8.90
C ASP A 260 9.37 13.55 7.83
N TRP A 261 8.31 12.76 7.92
CA TRP A 261 7.26 12.71 6.90
C TRP A 261 6.00 13.51 7.28
N GLY A 262 5.91 13.94 8.55
CA GLY A 262 4.74 14.64 9.07
C GLY A 262 3.47 13.81 9.09
N THR A 263 3.59 12.48 9.15
CA THR A 263 2.49 11.51 9.10
C THR A 263 2.24 10.88 10.47
N TYR A 264 1.07 10.21 10.62
CA TYR A 264 0.81 9.32 11.74
C TYR A 264 1.29 7.90 11.45
N VAL A 265 1.63 7.16 12.52
CA VAL A 265 1.98 5.74 12.50
C VAL A 265 0.77 4.92 12.95
N PHE A 266 0.44 3.84 12.24
CA PHE A 266 -0.61 2.94 12.65
C PHE A 266 -0.31 2.27 14.00
N ASN A 267 -1.34 2.11 14.83
CA ASN A 267 -1.26 1.38 16.09
C ASN A 267 -1.41 -0.13 15.84
N TYR A 268 -0.30 -0.80 15.55
CA TYR A 268 -0.27 -2.25 15.30
C TYR A 268 -0.63 -3.10 16.52
N GLY A 269 -0.59 -2.54 17.72
CA GLY A 269 -1.04 -3.20 18.95
C GLY A 269 -2.55 -3.33 19.06
N ARG A 270 -3.31 -2.53 18.26
CA ARG A 270 -4.78 -2.59 18.23
C ARG A 270 -5.24 -3.61 17.19
N HIS A 271 -5.94 -4.65 17.63
CA HIS A 271 -6.34 -5.75 16.75
C HIS A 271 -7.30 -5.32 15.62
N GLU A 272 -8.17 -4.32 15.83
CA GLU A 272 -9.04 -3.80 14.78
C GLU A 272 -8.23 -3.05 13.68
N VAL A 273 -7.14 -2.37 14.07
CA VAL A 273 -6.23 -1.72 13.12
C VAL A 273 -5.43 -2.76 12.34
N ARG A 274 -4.91 -3.79 13.01
CA ARG A 274 -4.27 -4.92 12.31
C ARG A 274 -5.24 -5.59 11.35
N ASN A 275 -6.48 -5.82 11.80
CA ASN A 275 -7.52 -6.41 10.96
C ASN A 275 -7.84 -5.54 9.73
N PHE A 276 -7.93 -4.21 9.90
CA PHE A 276 -8.12 -3.25 8.81
C PHE A 276 -7.00 -3.38 7.76
N LEU A 277 -5.74 -3.46 8.19
CA LEU A 277 -4.58 -3.56 7.27
C LEU A 277 -4.48 -4.94 6.62
N VAL A 278 -4.67 -6.04 7.37
CA VAL A 278 -4.65 -7.40 6.80
C VAL A 278 -5.76 -7.57 5.76
N ALA A 279 -7.00 -7.18 6.11
CA ALA A 279 -8.11 -7.24 5.17
C ALA A 279 -7.88 -6.33 3.94
N ASN A 280 -7.20 -5.20 4.09
CA ASN A 280 -6.83 -4.34 2.97
C ASN A 280 -5.85 -5.01 2.00
N ALA A 281 -4.84 -5.70 2.50
CA ALA A 281 -3.93 -6.46 1.65
C ALA A 281 -4.66 -7.55 0.86
N LEU A 282 -5.54 -8.31 1.53
CA LEU A 282 -6.36 -9.34 0.88
C LEU A 282 -7.33 -8.75 -0.16
N TYR A 283 -7.92 -7.58 0.14
CA TYR A 283 -8.81 -6.86 -0.77
C TYR A 283 -8.15 -6.57 -2.13
N TRP A 284 -6.93 -6.08 -2.15
CA TRP A 284 -6.22 -5.82 -3.39
C TRP A 284 -5.95 -7.10 -4.20
N MET A 285 -5.65 -8.19 -3.51
CA MET A 285 -5.40 -9.49 -4.15
C MET A 285 -6.69 -10.15 -4.65
N GLU A 286 -7.79 -10.06 -3.89
CA GLU A 286 -9.07 -10.71 -4.21
C GLU A 286 -9.88 -9.90 -5.22
N GLU A 287 -10.03 -8.60 -5.00
CA GLU A 287 -10.92 -7.75 -5.78
C GLU A 287 -10.26 -7.18 -7.05
N PHE A 288 -8.93 -7.10 -7.06
CA PHE A 288 -8.17 -6.54 -8.19
C PHE A 288 -7.15 -7.51 -8.79
N HIS A 289 -7.13 -8.76 -8.37
CA HIS A 289 -6.22 -9.80 -8.83
C HIS A 289 -4.72 -9.40 -8.78
N ILE A 290 -4.34 -8.49 -7.87
CA ILE A 290 -2.94 -8.08 -7.67
C ILE A 290 -2.10 -9.31 -7.30
N ASP A 291 -0.97 -9.52 -7.99
CA ASP A 291 -0.09 -10.69 -7.79
C ASP A 291 0.83 -10.57 -6.59
N GLY A 292 0.95 -9.39 -6.02
CA GLY A 292 1.75 -9.18 -4.83
C GLY A 292 1.85 -7.72 -4.42
N LEU A 293 2.33 -7.51 -3.20
CA LEU A 293 2.50 -6.18 -2.62
C LEU A 293 3.96 -5.91 -2.31
N ARG A 294 4.45 -4.76 -2.74
CA ARG A 294 5.66 -4.17 -2.19
C ARG A 294 5.26 -3.37 -0.96
N VAL A 295 5.74 -3.79 0.19
CA VAL A 295 5.41 -3.16 1.48
C VAL A 295 6.39 -2.03 1.74
N ASP A 296 5.88 -0.81 1.71
CA ASP A 296 6.64 0.43 1.88
C ASP A 296 7.15 0.57 3.31
N ALA A 297 8.39 1.10 3.43
CA ALA A 297 8.99 1.59 4.66
C ALA A 297 9.00 0.57 5.82
N VAL A 298 9.22 -0.72 5.57
CA VAL A 298 9.23 -1.78 6.60
C VAL A 298 10.22 -1.46 7.72
N ALA A 299 11.38 -0.88 7.42
CA ALA A 299 12.35 -0.46 8.43
C ALA A 299 11.74 0.51 9.45
N SER A 300 10.90 1.45 9.02
CA SER A 300 10.23 2.40 9.90
C SER A 300 9.18 1.74 10.82
N MET A 301 8.65 0.59 10.40
CA MET A 301 7.71 -0.20 11.21
C MET A 301 8.44 -1.01 12.27
N LEU A 302 9.60 -1.59 11.93
CA LEU A 302 10.36 -2.50 12.80
C LEU A 302 11.05 -1.80 13.97
N TYR A 303 11.38 -0.50 13.85
CA TYR A 303 12.18 0.21 14.84
C TYR A 303 11.45 1.42 15.42
N LEU A 304 11.26 1.39 16.75
CA LEU A 304 10.63 2.49 17.52
C LEU A 304 11.45 3.79 17.50
N ASP A 305 12.76 3.70 17.29
CA ASP A 305 13.71 4.81 17.22
C ASP A 305 13.98 5.31 15.78
N TYR A 306 13.27 4.77 14.77
CA TYR A 306 13.50 5.13 13.38
C TYR A 306 13.34 6.64 13.16
N SER A 307 14.39 7.28 12.62
CA SER A 307 14.47 8.73 12.36
C SER A 307 14.12 9.63 13.55
N ARG A 308 14.33 9.16 14.77
CA ARG A 308 14.01 9.91 16.00
C ARG A 308 15.27 10.26 16.80
N PRO A 309 15.28 11.42 17.49
CA PRO A 309 16.34 11.72 18.42
C PRO A 309 16.34 10.74 19.63
N HIS A 310 17.46 10.65 20.35
CA HIS A 310 17.67 9.69 21.41
C HIS A 310 16.57 9.67 22.50
N ASP A 311 15.96 10.80 22.80
CA ASP A 311 14.88 10.99 23.77
C ASP A 311 13.47 11.12 23.12
N GLY A 312 13.40 10.98 21.80
CA GLY A 312 12.18 11.18 20.99
C GLY A 312 11.37 9.91 20.74
N TRP A 313 11.65 8.79 21.40
CA TRP A 313 10.96 7.52 21.23
C TRP A 313 10.73 6.79 22.56
N VAL A 314 9.88 5.77 22.56
CA VAL A 314 9.55 4.97 23.75
C VAL A 314 10.03 3.54 23.50
N PRO A 315 10.89 3.00 24.39
CA PRO A 315 11.32 1.60 24.29
C PRO A 315 10.15 0.62 24.42
N ASN A 316 10.32 -0.59 23.86
CA ASN A 316 9.40 -1.69 24.08
C ASN A 316 9.43 -2.19 25.55
N GLU A 317 8.56 -3.13 25.90
CA GLU A 317 8.44 -3.69 27.26
C GLU A 317 9.73 -4.36 27.80
N HIS A 318 10.67 -4.69 26.90
CA HIS A 318 11.98 -5.26 27.24
C HIS A 318 13.11 -4.21 27.27
N GLY A 319 12.78 -2.94 27.03
CA GLY A 319 13.74 -1.84 26.95
C GLY A 319 14.47 -1.74 25.61
N GLY A 320 14.07 -2.52 24.61
CA GLY A 320 14.63 -2.52 23.27
C GLY A 320 13.96 -1.52 22.33
N ARG A 321 14.52 -1.39 21.14
CA ARG A 321 14.04 -0.49 20.07
C ARG A 321 13.14 -1.18 19.06
N GLU A 322 13.01 -2.49 19.12
CA GLU A 322 12.17 -3.28 18.22
C GLU A 322 10.69 -3.00 18.50
N ASN A 323 9.91 -2.72 17.47
CA ASN A 323 8.46 -2.56 17.57
C ASN A 323 7.80 -3.95 17.52
N LEU A 324 7.57 -4.53 18.69
CA LEU A 324 7.05 -5.90 18.81
C LEU A 324 5.67 -6.05 18.15
N ASP A 325 4.80 -5.04 18.30
CA ASP A 325 3.46 -5.05 17.70
C ASP A 325 3.52 -5.06 16.17
N ALA A 326 4.43 -4.28 15.57
CA ALA A 326 4.61 -4.25 14.13
C ALA A 326 5.23 -5.55 13.59
N ILE A 327 6.17 -6.16 14.33
CA ILE A 327 6.76 -7.46 14.00
C ILE A 327 5.68 -8.53 13.97
N ASP A 328 4.82 -8.57 14.98
CA ASP A 328 3.71 -9.52 15.05
C ASP A 328 2.67 -9.28 13.95
N PHE A 329 2.38 -8.00 13.65
CA PHE A 329 1.52 -7.65 12.51
C PHE A 329 2.09 -8.14 11.18
N LEU A 330 3.37 -7.91 10.89
CA LEU A 330 4.00 -8.34 9.64
C LEU A 330 4.02 -9.87 9.49
N ARG A 331 4.28 -10.58 10.58
CA ARG A 331 4.20 -12.06 10.61
C ARG A 331 2.79 -12.55 10.36
N GLN A 332 1.80 -11.95 11.02
CA GLN A 332 0.39 -12.27 10.81
C GLN A 332 -0.03 -12.01 9.36
N LEU A 333 0.31 -10.83 8.82
CA LEU A 333 0.01 -10.45 7.44
C LEU A 333 0.57 -11.48 6.44
N ASN A 334 1.86 -11.78 6.54
CA ASN A 334 2.52 -12.68 5.59
C ASN A 334 2.01 -14.12 5.72
N THR A 335 1.67 -14.58 6.94
CA THR A 335 1.05 -15.89 7.16
C THR A 335 -0.32 -15.96 6.50
N VAL A 336 -1.18 -14.96 6.75
CA VAL A 336 -2.53 -14.91 6.19
C VAL A 336 -2.51 -14.84 4.67
N VAL A 337 -1.62 -14.02 4.10
CA VAL A 337 -1.46 -13.93 2.63
C VAL A 337 -0.97 -15.25 2.05
N ALA A 338 0.00 -15.91 2.67
CA ALA A 338 0.50 -17.21 2.19
C ALA A 338 -0.58 -18.31 2.24
N ASP A 339 -1.46 -18.28 3.24
CA ASP A 339 -2.57 -19.22 3.39
C ASP A 339 -3.67 -19.01 2.33
N GLU A 340 -4.05 -17.75 2.06
CA GLU A 340 -5.16 -17.44 1.15
C GLU A 340 -4.71 -17.31 -0.32
N PHE A 341 -3.50 -16.77 -0.52
CA PHE A 341 -2.91 -16.50 -1.84
C PHE A 341 -1.49 -17.07 -1.94
N PRO A 342 -1.30 -18.40 -1.97
CA PRO A 342 0.03 -19.02 -1.89
C PRO A 342 0.98 -18.67 -3.04
N THR A 343 0.46 -18.12 -4.12
CA THR A 343 1.25 -17.63 -5.26
C THR A 343 1.56 -16.14 -5.19
N ALA A 344 0.99 -15.41 -4.24
CA ALA A 344 1.23 -13.98 -4.09
C ALA A 344 2.66 -13.67 -3.63
N MET A 345 3.17 -12.54 -4.05
CA MET A 345 4.49 -12.03 -3.66
C MET A 345 4.35 -10.92 -2.63
N MET A 346 5.09 -11.07 -1.52
CA MET A 346 5.21 -10.03 -0.49
C MET A 346 6.66 -9.55 -0.47
N LEU A 347 6.89 -8.33 -0.95
CA LEU A 347 8.22 -7.75 -1.10
C LEU A 347 8.43 -6.69 -0.01
N ALA A 348 9.46 -6.85 0.82
CA ALA A 348 9.77 -5.86 1.86
C ALA A 348 10.73 -4.78 1.34
N GLU A 349 10.35 -3.50 1.45
CA GLU A 349 11.33 -2.43 1.47
C GLU A 349 11.91 -2.32 2.88
N GLU A 350 12.95 -3.07 3.13
CA GLU A 350 13.66 -3.07 4.41
C GLU A 350 15.13 -2.73 4.18
N SER A 351 15.54 -1.52 4.61
CA SER A 351 16.83 -0.93 4.31
C SER A 351 17.92 -1.21 5.36
N THR A 352 17.57 -1.92 6.43
CA THR A 352 18.49 -2.20 7.53
C THR A 352 19.06 -3.62 7.49
N ALA A 353 19.87 -3.97 8.48
CA ALA A 353 20.41 -5.32 8.66
C ALA A 353 19.46 -6.24 9.44
N TRP A 354 18.13 -5.99 9.42
CA TRP A 354 17.18 -6.88 10.07
C TRP A 354 17.29 -8.29 9.50
N PRO A 355 17.50 -9.32 10.35
CA PRO A 355 17.73 -10.67 9.86
C PRO A 355 16.43 -11.40 9.53
N LYS A 356 16.50 -12.38 8.63
CA LYS A 356 15.43 -13.32 8.33
C LYS A 356 14.12 -12.65 7.82
N VAL A 357 14.23 -11.57 7.05
CA VAL A 357 13.05 -10.90 6.46
C VAL A 357 12.27 -11.87 5.57
N THR A 358 12.99 -12.67 4.75
CA THR A 358 12.39 -13.60 3.79
C THR A 358 12.35 -15.06 4.29
N HIS A 359 12.67 -15.28 5.55
CA HIS A 359 12.57 -16.61 6.15
C HIS A 359 11.15 -16.88 6.67
N PRO A 360 10.71 -18.14 6.70
CA PRO A 360 9.41 -18.51 7.26
C PRO A 360 9.24 -18.08 8.72
N VAL A 361 7.99 -17.77 9.08
CA VAL A 361 7.64 -17.27 10.42
C VAL A 361 7.96 -18.29 11.50
N GLU A 362 7.74 -19.58 11.24
CA GLU A 362 8.04 -20.69 12.16
C GLU A 362 9.53 -20.83 12.49
N PHE A 363 10.43 -20.29 11.66
CA PHE A 363 11.87 -20.23 11.91
C PHE A 363 12.34 -18.85 12.43
N GLY A 364 11.38 -18.03 12.90
CA GLY A 364 11.62 -16.71 13.48
C GLY A 364 11.84 -15.61 12.46
N GLY A 365 11.44 -15.83 11.20
CA GLY A 365 11.45 -14.83 10.14
C GLY A 365 10.23 -13.92 10.16
N LEU A 366 10.17 -12.98 9.20
CA LEU A 366 9.00 -12.12 8.97
C LEU A 366 8.03 -12.70 7.93
N GLY A 367 8.43 -13.72 7.15
CA GLY A 367 7.57 -14.38 6.19
C GLY A 367 7.43 -13.71 4.84
N PHE A 368 8.17 -12.65 4.54
CA PHE A 368 8.16 -12.05 3.19
C PHE A 368 8.70 -13.02 2.14
N THR A 369 8.23 -12.91 0.92
CA THR A 369 8.77 -13.70 -0.19
C THR A 369 10.07 -13.13 -0.72
N HIS A 370 10.21 -11.79 -0.72
CA HIS A 370 11.38 -11.08 -1.21
C HIS A 370 11.72 -9.86 -0.33
N LYS A 371 12.96 -9.39 -0.47
CA LYS A 371 13.46 -8.16 0.17
C LYS A 371 14.22 -7.32 -0.86
N TRP A 372 13.98 -6.02 -0.88
CA TRP A 372 14.82 -5.09 -1.65
C TRP A 372 16.24 -5.03 -1.10
N ASN A 373 17.25 -5.19 -1.97
CA ASN A 373 18.66 -5.09 -1.58
C ASN A 373 19.15 -3.64 -1.66
N MET A 374 18.78 -2.84 -0.67
CA MET A 374 19.14 -1.42 -0.60
C MET A 374 20.67 -1.22 -0.45
N GLY A 375 21.36 -2.15 0.26
CA GLY A 375 22.83 -2.11 0.40
C GLY A 375 23.52 -2.26 -0.94
N TRP A 376 23.13 -3.26 -1.73
CA TRP A 376 23.66 -3.44 -3.09
C TRP A 376 23.40 -2.22 -3.98
N MET A 377 22.21 -1.63 -3.89
CA MET A 377 21.83 -0.46 -4.69
C MET A 377 22.74 0.73 -4.35
N HIS A 378 22.91 1.07 -3.08
CA HIS A 378 23.76 2.18 -2.64
C HIS A 378 25.22 1.96 -3.10
N ASP A 379 25.81 0.80 -2.80
CA ASP A 379 27.19 0.47 -3.13
C ASP A 379 27.44 0.52 -4.65
N THR A 380 26.50 -0.03 -5.43
CA THR A 380 26.58 -0.06 -6.89
C THR A 380 26.48 1.35 -7.49
N LEU A 381 25.52 2.16 -7.04
CA LEU A 381 25.39 3.53 -7.54
C LEU A 381 26.55 4.43 -7.14
N ASP A 382 27.09 4.30 -5.94
CA ASP A 382 28.28 5.04 -5.52
C ASP A 382 29.50 4.67 -6.34
N TYR A 383 29.69 3.37 -6.62
CA TYR A 383 30.74 2.93 -7.52
C TYR A 383 30.57 3.51 -8.93
N MET A 384 29.36 3.49 -9.48
CA MET A 384 29.09 3.99 -10.83
C MET A 384 29.23 5.51 -10.96
N ARG A 385 28.94 6.27 -9.89
CA ARG A 385 29.17 7.73 -9.82
C ARG A 385 30.64 8.10 -9.76
N THR A 386 31.49 7.21 -9.25
CA THR A 386 32.92 7.45 -9.12
C THR A 386 33.54 7.59 -10.51
N ASP A 387 34.39 8.62 -10.71
CA ASP A 387 35.15 8.78 -11.94
C ASP A 387 35.95 7.50 -12.25
N PRO A 388 35.92 6.97 -13.50
CA PRO A 388 36.60 5.73 -13.87
C PRO A 388 38.08 5.66 -13.48
N VAL A 389 38.78 6.79 -13.45
CA VAL A 389 40.20 6.84 -13.04
C VAL A 389 40.40 6.41 -11.58
N HIS A 390 39.40 6.61 -10.74
CA HIS A 390 39.43 6.28 -9.32
C HIS A 390 38.82 4.93 -8.98
N ARG A 391 38.01 4.31 -9.85
CA ARG A 391 37.29 3.07 -9.58
C ARG A 391 38.14 1.89 -9.16
N LYS A 392 39.39 1.84 -9.60
CA LYS A 392 40.31 0.76 -9.23
C LYS A 392 40.56 0.63 -7.72
N TRP A 393 40.30 1.66 -6.94
CA TRP A 393 40.38 1.62 -5.47
C TRP A 393 39.06 1.30 -4.77
N HIS A 394 37.94 1.21 -5.52
CA HIS A 394 36.57 1.06 -4.99
C HIS A 394 35.90 -0.25 -5.38
N HIS A 395 36.61 -1.24 -5.96
CA HIS A 395 36.03 -2.51 -6.38
C HIS A 395 35.31 -3.28 -5.27
N ARG A 396 35.71 -3.07 -4.00
CA ARG A 396 35.07 -3.70 -2.86
C ARG A 396 33.59 -3.30 -2.74
N SER A 397 33.25 -2.04 -2.98
CA SER A 397 31.85 -1.58 -2.99
C SER A 397 31.02 -2.38 -3.99
N LEU A 398 31.54 -2.56 -5.22
CA LEU A 398 30.84 -3.29 -6.26
C LEU A 398 30.63 -4.79 -5.91
N SER A 399 31.62 -5.43 -5.27
CA SER A 399 31.59 -6.86 -4.98
C SER A 399 31.05 -7.21 -3.59
N PHE A 400 30.85 -6.24 -2.70
CA PHE A 400 30.42 -6.49 -1.31
C PHE A 400 29.07 -7.18 -1.24
N GLY A 401 28.12 -6.81 -2.11
CA GLY A 401 26.81 -7.44 -2.20
C GLY A 401 26.85 -8.96 -2.42
N LEU A 402 27.91 -9.49 -3.04
CA LEU A 402 28.07 -10.94 -3.25
C LEU A 402 28.28 -11.72 -1.95
N LEU A 403 28.81 -11.08 -0.90
CA LEU A 403 29.07 -11.75 0.39
C LEU A 403 27.79 -12.17 1.09
N TYR A 404 26.69 -11.44 0.85
CA TYR A 404 25.38 -11.72 1.50
C TYR A 404 24.25 -11.99 0.50
N ALA A 405 24.56 -12.11 -0.80
CA ALA A 405 23.57 -12.23 -1.88
C ALA A 405 22.55 -13.37 -1.69
N PHE A 406 22.89 -14.39 -0.89
CA PHE A 406 22.03 -15.56 -0.63
C PHE A 406 21.51 -15.63 0.81
N SER A 407 21.71 -14.58 1.62
CA SER A 407 21.17 -14.52 2.99
C SER A 407 19.67 -14.28 3.04
N GLU A 408 19.12 -13.64 2.01
CA GLU A 408 17.71 -13.37 1.80
C GLU A 408 17.36 -13.60 0.32
N ARG A 409 16.07 -13.61 -0.01
CA ARG A 409 15.62 -13.58 -1.42
C ARG A 409 15.55 -12.14 -1.89
N PHE A 410 16.63 -11.66 -2.48
CA PHE A 410 16.77 -10.26 -2.85
C PHE A 410 16.16 -9.92 -4.20
N VAL A 411 15.50 -8.75 -4.25
CA VAL A 411 15.25 -7.97 -5.45
C VAL A 411 16.30 -6.86 -5.51
N LEU A 412 16.87 -6.59 -6.68
CA LEU A 412 17.90 -5.59 -6.91
C LEU A 412 17.25 -4.27 -7.40
N PRO A 413 16.88 -3.34 -6.49
CA PRO A 413 16.11 -2.17 -6.88
C PRO A 413 17.01 -1.11 -7.53
N LEU A 414 16.52 -0.51 -8.61
CA LEU A 414 16.91 0.79 -9.12
C LEU A 414 15.65 1.63 -9.22
N SER A 415 15.08 1.99 -8.06
CA SER A 415 13.73 2.48 -7.93
C SER A 415 13.59 3.99 -8.15
N HIS A 416 12.33 4.46 -8.07
CA HIS A 416 11.98 5.87 -8.11
C HIS A 416 12.76 6.70 -7.09
N ASP A 417 13.01 6.19 -5.89
CA ASP A 417 13.72 6.90 -4.82
C ASP A 417 15.13 7.33 -5.21
N GLU A 418 15.75 6.60 -6.13
CA GLU A 418 17.10 6.93 -6.57
C GLU A 418 17.16 8.03 -7.64
N VAL A 419 16.01 8.38 -8.22
CA VAL A 419 15.93 9.32 -9.36
C VAL A 419 15.00 10.51 -9.10
N VAL A 420 14.49 10.66 -7.88
CA VAL A 420 13.60 11.75 -7.49
C VAL A 420 14.32 13.09 -7.30
N HIS A 421 13.58 14.08 -6.85
CA HIS A 421 13.98 15.47 -6.67
C HIS A 421 15.42 15.64 -6.15
N GLY A 422 16.26 16.35 -6.93
CA GLY A 422 17.65 16.60 -6.59
C GLY A 422 18.61 15.43 -6.79
N LYS A 423 18.12 14.19 -6.94
CA LYS A 423 18.96 13.00 -7.14
C LYS A 423 19.37 12.78 -8.61
N GLY A 424 18.58 13.28 -9.57
CA GLY A 424 18.82 13.16 -11.02
C GLY A 424 18.58 11.75 -11.57
N SER A 425 18.48 11.61 -12.88
CA SER A 425 18.29 10.30 -13.53
C SER A 425 19.51 9.38 -13.34
N LEU A 426 19.32 8.07 -13.57
CA LEU A 426 20.46 7.12 -13.57
C LEU A 426 21.55 7.56 -14.56
N LEU A 427 21.17 8.06 -15.75
CA LEU A 427 22.11 8.60 -16.72
C LEU A 427 22.89 9.80 -16.18
N ALA A 428 22.21 10.72 -15.48
CA ALA A 428 22.83 11.91 -14.90
C ALA A 428 23.82 11.59 -13.77
N LYS A 429 23.72 10.41 -13.15
CA LYS A 429 24.68 9.94 -12.14
C LYS A 429 26.00 9.45 -12.75
N MET A 430 26.00 9.13 -14.05
CA MET A 430 27.18 8.59 -14.73
C MET A 430 28.18 9.71 -15.05
N PRO A 431 29.48 9.52 -14.78
CA PRO A 431 30.50 10.50 -15.09
C PRO A 431 30.84 10.53 -16.59
N GLY A 432 31.44 11.66 -17.02
CA GLY A 432 31.92 11.85 -18.37
C GLY A 432 30.98 12.57 -19.31
N ASP A 433 31.29 12.53 -20.62
CA ASP A 433 30.45 13.06 -21.69
C ASP A 433 29.25 12.11 -21.97
N ASP A 434 28.36 12.49 -22.87
CA ASP A 434 27.13 11.70 -23.14
C ASP A 434 27.45 10.29 -23.64
N TRP A 435 28.47 10.11 -24.48
CA TRP A 435 28.90 8.77 -24.93
C TRP A 435 29.31 7.89 -23.73
N GLN A 436 30.16 8.46 -22.87
CA GLN A 436 30.67 7.78 -21.67
C GLN A 436 29.52 7.47 -20.67
N ARG A 437 28.58 8.42 -20.46
CA ARG A 437 27.41 8.23 -19.60
C ARG A 437 26.56 7.07 -20.07
N PHE A 438 26.21 7.02 -21.37
CA PHE A 438 25.43 5.91 -21.92
C PHE A 438 26.20 4.58 -21.86
N ALA A 439 27.53 4.59 -22.04
CA ALA A 439 28.35 3.39 -21.88
C ALA A 439 28.35 2.88 -20.44
N ASN A 440 28.50 3.80 -19.45
CA ASN A 440 28.41 3.45 -18.03
C ASN A 440 27.03 2.95 -17.64
N LEU A 441 25.94 3.56 -18.15
CA LEU A 441 24.58 3.11 -17.87
C LEU A 441 24.33 1.69 -18.40
N ARG A 442 24.81 1.38 -19.62
CA ARG A 442 24.75 0.00 -20.14
C ARG A 442 25.55 -0.98 -19.26
N ALA A 443 26.72 -0.54 -18.76
CA ALA A 443 27.50 -1.36 -17.85
C ALA A 443 26.78 -1.59 -16.51
N LEU A 444 26.09 -0.58 -15.97
CA LEU A 444 25.24 -0.71 -14.78
C LEU A 444 24.16 -1.76 -15.01
N TYR A 445 23.39 -1.67 -16.10
CA TYR A 445 22.34 -2.66 -16.39
C TYR A 445 22.92 -4.06 -16.62
N ALA A 446 24.02 -4.19 -17.34
CA ALA A 446 24.69 -5.49 -17.51
C ALA A 446 25.13 -6.09 -16.17
N TRP A 447 25.62 -5.25 -15.26
CA TRP A 447 25.99 -5.65 -13.90
C TRP A 447 24.77 -6.10 -13.10
N THR A 448 23.69 -5.31 -13.11
CA THR A 448 22.43 -5.66 -12.42
C THR A 448 21.91 -7.02 -12.87
N TRP A 449 21.88 -7.27 -14.19
CA TRP A 449 21.40 -8.56 -14.74
C TRP A 449 22.36 -9.74 -14.50
N ALA A 450 23.60 -9.47 -14.16
CA ALA A 450 24.60 -10.51 -13.87
C ALA A 450 24.67 -10.88 -12.38
N MET A 451 24.10 -10.05 -11.51
CA MET A 451 24.10 -10.29 -10.06
C MET A 451 23.04 -11.32 -9.67
N PRO A 452 23.28 -12.11 -8.59
CA PRO A 452 22.25 -12.95 -8.01
C PRO A 452 21.16 -12.09 -7.35
N GLY A 453 19.91 -12.37 -7.71
CA GLY A 453 18.73 -11.63 -7.26
C GLY A 453 17.67 -11.57 -8.37
N ALA A 454 16.60 -10.85 -8.11
CA ALA A 454 15.51 -10.59 -9.06
C ALA A 454 15.49 -9.13 -9.47
#